data_30f95a10a9d97b63ac5e3f67666d3f69
#
_entry.id   30f95a10a9d97b63ac5e3f67666d3f69
#
_cell.length_a   1.000
_cell.length_b   1.000
_cell.length_c   1.000
_cell.angle_alpha   90.00
_cell.angle_beta   90.00
_cell.angle_gamma   90.00
#
_symmetry.space_group_name_H-M   'P 1'
#
loop_
_entity.id
_entity.type
_entity.pdbx_description
1 polymer ?
#
loop_
_entity_poly.entity_id
_entity_poly.type
_entity_poly.pdbx_seq_one_letter_code
_entity_poly.pdbx_strand_id
1 'polypeptide(L)'
;AIFILLTKGSLKNIEKNSINVALFTSILTFFLSLFLWSKFDFYSSEFQFIEQKNWIKDIIKFKFGIDGISLLFILLTTFIVPICVFSVAISIKSRMKEFLIAILIMETFMIGVFCSLDLVIFYLFFEGGLIPMFLIIGIWGGEKRVYAAFKFFLYTLLGSILMLIAIISIYWIMGTTDVIQLLEMKIPREYQYLLWLAFFSSFAVKLPMWPVHTWLPDAHVEAPTAGSVLLAAILLKMAGYGFIRFSIGIFPVASDYFTPLVFTLSVIAIIYTSLVALMQEDMKKLIAYSSVAHMGFVTIGIFSITKQGLEGSIIQMISHGLISAALFLSVGVLYDRYHSRLITSYGGLVSNMPKYSLLFMIFTLGALGLPGTSGFVGEFLILIGVFQINYMVALMASLGVILVAAYMLWLYK
;
A
#
# COMPACT_ATOMS: atom_id res chain seq x y z
N ALA A 1 -3.80 8.27 20.05
CA ALA A 1 -3.07 7.25 20.81
C ALA A 1 -2.93 7.65 22.29
N ILE A 2 -2.32 8.82 22.63
CA ILE A 2 -2.07 9.25 24.03
C ILE A 2 -3.37 9.32 24.86
N PHE A 3 -4.43 9.93 24.34
CA PHE A 3 -5.72 10.01 25.04
C PHE A 3 -6.30 8.62 25.32
N ILE A 4 -6.14 7.66 24.42
CA ILE A 4 -6.57 6.28 24.62
C ILE A 4 -5.77 5.63 25.76
N LEU A 5 -4.47 5.87 25.87
CA LEU A 5 -3.63 5.38 26.97
C LEU A 5 -4.15 5.84 28.34
N LEU A 6 -4.67 7.06 28.41
CA LEU A 6 -5.17 7.68 29.64
C LEU A 6 -6.59 7.24 30.03
N THR A 7 -7.32 6.50 29.18
CA THR A 7 -8.67 6.01 29.51
C THR A 7 -8.62 5.04 30.70
N LYS A 8 -9.44 5.34 31.73
CA LYS A 8 -9.57 4.55 32.97
C LYS A 8 -11.04 4.18 33.21
N GLY A 9 -11.30 3.14 33.99
CA GLY A 9 -12.65 2.70 34.36
C GLY A 9 -12.82 1.19 34.25
N SER A 10 -14.07 0.70 34.21
CA SER A 10 -14.38 -0.71 33.95
C SER A 10 -13.94 -1.09 32.53
N LEU A 11 -13.60 -2.37 32.29
CA LEU A 11 -13.16 -2.86 30.99
C LEU A 11 -14.09 -2.43 29.84
N LYS A 12 -15.41 -2.59 30.02
CA LYS A 12 -16.43 -2.20 29.04
C LYS A 12 -16.43 -0.69 28.73
N ASN A 13 -16.21 0.15 29.75
CA ASN A 13 -16.13 1.61 29.57
C ASN A 13 -14.81 2.00 28.87
N ILE A 14 -13.70 1.33 29.22
CA ILE A 14 -12.40 1.55 28.56
C ILE A 14 -12.51 1.22 27.07
N GLU A 15 -13.07 0.08 26.69
CA GLU A 15 -13.26 -0.31 25.31
C GLU A 15 -14.13 0.69 24.54
N LYS A 16 -15.31 1.01 25.06
CA LYS A 16 -16.22 1.98 24.44
C LYS A 16 -15.56 3.36 24.25
N ASN A 17 -14.91 3.87 25.29
CA ASN A 17 -14.25 5.17 25.22
C ASN A 17 -13.06 5.14 24.25
N SER A 18 -12.29 4.05 24.20
CA SER A 18 -11.18 3.89 23.27
C SER A 18 -11.65 3.89 21.83
N ILE A 19 -12.76 3.19 21.52
CA ILE A 19 -13.38 3.20 20.19
C ILE A 19 -13.84 4.62 19.83
N ASN A 20 -14.56 5.29 20.72
CA ASN A 20 -15.06 6.65 20.46
C ASN A 20 -13.92 7.64 20.20
N VAL A 21 -12.86 7.59 21.02
CA VAL A 21 -11.68 8.46 20.83
C VAL A 21 -10.96 8.13 19.52
N ALA A 22 -10.80 6.86 19.18
CA ALA A 22 -10.16 6.46 17.94
C ALA A 22 -10.96 6.88 16.71
N LEU A 23 -12.29 6.67 16.73
CA LEU A 23 -13.19 7.12 15.66
C LEU A 23 -13.18 8.63 15.51
N PHE A 24 -13.32 9.35 16.62
CA PHE A 24 -13.29 10.82 16.60
C PHE A 24 -11.97 11.33 16.00
N THR A 25 -10.85 10.78 16.45
CA THR A 25 -9.51 11.19 15.96
C THR A 25 -9.36 10.91 14.47
N SER A 26 -9.65 9.70 14.02
CA SER A 26 -9.48 9.31 12.62
C SER A 26 -10.46 10.06 11.69
N ILE A 27 -11.70 10.30 12.11
CA ILE A 27 -12.66 11.12 11.36
C ILE A 27 -12.18 12.58 11.29
N LEU A 28 -11.68 13.13 12.39
CA LEU A 28 -11.12 14.48 12.41
C LEU A 28 -9.93 14.60 11.45
N THR A 29 -9.01 13.61 11.46
CA THR A 29 -7.88 13.57 10.52
C THR A 29 -8.36 13.54 9.07
N PHE A 30 -9.42 12.78 8.77
CA PHE A 30 -10.02 12.75 7.44
C PHE A 30 -10.58 14.13 7.04
N PHE A 31 -11.34 14.80 7.91
CA PHE A 31 -11.83 16.16 7.62
C PHE A 31 -10.70 17.17 7.43
N LEU A 32 -9.62 17.07 8.21
CA LEU A 32 -8.44 17.91 8.02
C LEU A 32 -7.78 17.66 6.66
N SER A 33 -7.73 16.41 6.20
CA SER A 33 -7.20 16.11 4.86
C SER A 33 -8.09 16.64 3.72
N LEU A 34 -9.41 16.65 3.91
CA LEU A 34 -10.34 17.30 2.97
C LEU A 34 -10.17 18.82 2.96
N PHE A 35 -9.94 19.42 4.13
CA PHE A 35 -9.63 20.85 4.20
C PHE A 35 -8.31 21.18 3.50
N LEU A 36 -7.28 20.33 3.68
CA LEU A 36 -6.01 20.44 2.97
C LEU A 36 -6.23 20.37 1.46
N TRP A 37 -7.05 19.42 0.97
CA TRP A 37 -7.42 19.30 -0.43
C TRP A 37 -8.11 20.57 -0.95
N SER A 38 -9.02 21.17 -0.18
CA SER A 38 -9.73 22.39 -0.58
C SER A 38 -8.82 23.64 -0.72
N LYS A 39 -7.66 23.62 -0.06
CA LYS A 39 -6.67 24.70 -0.08
C LYS A 39 -5.50 24.44 -1.03
N PHE A 40 -5.45 23.26 -1.63
CA PHE A 40 -4.37 22.86 -2.53
C PHE A 40 -4.51 23.55 -3.88
N ASP A 41 -3.41 24.14 -4.35
CA ASP A 41 -3.33 24.73 -5.70
C ASP A 41 -2.98 23.64 -6.72
N PHE A 42 -3.96 23.28 -7.56
CA PHE A 42 -3.80 22.25 -8.59
C PHE A 42 -3.04 22.74 -9.84
N TYR A 43 -2.78 24.03 -9.95
CA TYR A 43 -2.04 24.60 -11.08
C TYR A 43 -0.54 24.70 -10.84
N SER A 44 -0.10 24.53 -9.59
CA SER A 44 1.31 24.49 -9.21
C SER A 44 1.85 23.06 -9.19
N SER A 45 3.03 22.86 -9.80
CA SER A 45 3.78 21.59 -9.72
C SER A 45 4.73 21.54 -8.52
N GLU A 46 4.84 22.61 -7.76
CA GLU A 46 5.73 22.73 -6.60
C GLU A 46 5.14 22.05 -5.36
N PHE A 47 6.01 21.72 -4.41
CA PHE A 47 5.55 21.25 -3.09
C PHE A 47 4.91 22.41 -2.32
N GLN A 48 3.77 22.13 -1.71
CA GLN A 48 2.97 23.10 -0.95
C GLN A 48 2.95 22.74 0.53
N PHE A 49 2.55 23.71 1.38
CA PHE A 49 2.47 23.57 2.84
C PHE A 49 3.78 23.08 3.44
N ILE A 50 4.91 23.64 2.96
CA ILE A 50 6.23 23.23 3.44
C ILE A 50 6.45 23.75 4.85
N GLU A 51 6.69 22.83 5.78
CA GLU A 51 7.13 23.12 7.14
C GLU A 51 8.49 22.49 7.38
N GLN A 52 9.43 23.24 7.98
CA GLN A 52 10.78 22.80 8.22
C GLN A 52 11.25 23.17 9.63
N LYS A 53 11.86 22.20 10.33
CA LYS A 53 12.59 22.42 11.59
C LYS A 53 13.90 21.64 11.58
N ASN A 54 14.99 22.27 12.02
CA ASN A 54 16.26 21.58 12.18
C ASN A 54 16.15 20.55 13.32
N TRP A 55 16.64 19.33 13.10
CA TRP A 55 16.66 18.27 14.11
C TRP A 55 18.08 17.93 14.58
N ILE A 56 18.96 17.52 13.68
CA ILE A 56 20.33 17.13 14.03
C ILE A 56 21.32 18.05 13.32
N LYS A 57 21.88 19.02 14.05
CA LYS A 57 23.00 19.89 13.61
C LYS A 57 22.95 20.36 12.17
N ASP A 58 21.79 20.80 11.69
CA ASP A 58 21.56 21.22 10.30
C ASP A 58 21.77 20.13 9.22
N ILE A 59 22.07 18.90 9.62
CA ILE A 59 22.26 17.75 8.71
C ILE A 59 20.92 17.15 8.34
N ILE A 60 20.05 16.86 9.35
CA ILE A 60 18.74 16.27 9.16
C ILE A 60 17.69 17.28 9.58
N LYS A 61 16.74 17.52 8.70
CA LYS A 61 15.64 18.46 8.91
C LYS A 61 14.31 17.73 8.95
N PHE A 62 13.51 18.00 9.96
CA PHE A 62 12.10 17.67 9.90
C PHE A 62 11.47 18.59 8.85
N LYS A 63 11.42 18.12 7.61
CA LYS A 63 10.86 18.84 6.47
C LYS A 63 9.68 18.05 5.91
N PHE A 64 8.53 18.68 5.93
CA PHE A 64 7.28 18.13 5.42
C PHE A 64 6.71 19.05 4.37
N GLY A 65 6.05 18.48 3.39
CA GLY A 65 5.32 19.18 2.35
C GLY A 65 4.58 18.18 1.50
N ILE A 66 3.67 18.67 0.68
CA ILE A 66 2.82 17.83 -0.16
C ILE A 66 2.79 18.34 -1.59
N ASP A 67 2.63 17.42 -2.52
CA ASP A 67 2.28 17.68 -3.90
C ASP A 67 1.00 16.91 -4.28
N GLY A 68 0.57 17.00 -5.52
CA GLY A 68 -0.64 16.33 -5.99
C GLY A 68 -0.63 14.82 -5.79
N ILE A 69 0.54 14.16 -5.91
CA ILE A 69 0.68 12.72 -5.69
C ILE A 69 0.52 12.39 -4.20
N SER A 70 1.23 13.09 -3.33
CA SER A 70 1.17 12.93 -1.87
C SER A 70 -0.25 13.12 -1.35
N LEU A 71 -0.94 14.16 -1.82
CA LEU A 71 -2.30 14.49 -1.40
C LEU A 71 -3.27 13.34 -1.62
N LEU A 72 -3.22 12.67 -2.77
CA LEU A 72 -4.09 11.55 -3.10
C LEU A 72 -3.89 10.36 -2.15
N PHE A 73 -2.64 10.04 -1.80
CA PHE A 73 -2.36 8.96 -0.85
C PHE A 73 -2.68 9.32 0.60
N ILE A 74 -2.56 10.59 0.97
CA ILE A 74 -3.01 11.10 2.28
C ILE A 74 -4.53 10.94 2.40
N LEU A 75 -5.28 11.37 1.38
CA LEU A 75 -6.74 11.22 1.34
C LEU A 75 -7.17 9.75 1.42
N LEU A 76 -6.50 8.86 0.66
CA LEU A 76 -6.76 7.43 0.74
C LEU A 76 -6.51 6.89 2.15
N THR A 77 -5.40 7.28 2.79
CA THR A 77 -5.04 6.84 4.14
C THR A 77 -6.08 7.28 5.15
N THR A 78 -6.40 8.56 5.17
CA THR A 78 -7.34 9.15 6.15
C THR A 78 -8.78 8.69 5.93
N PHE A 79 -9.16 8.29 4.71
CA PHE A 79 -10.45 7.69 4.40
C PHE A 79 -10.57 6.24 4.91
N ILE A 80 -9.53 5.43 4.73
CA ILE A 80 -9.56 4.00 5.08
C ILE A 80 -9.48 3.77 6.60
N VAL A 81 -8.71 4.58 7.33
CA VAL A 81 -8.49 4.35 8.78
C VAL A 81 -9.78 4.41 9.61
N PRO A 82 -10.70 5.37 9.46
CA PRO A 82 -11.98 5.35 10.17
C PRO A 82 -12.79 4.07 9.92
N ILE A 83 -12.78 3.56 8.69
CA ILE A 83 -13.46 2.32 8.31
C ILE A 83 -12.82 1.13 9.04
N CYS A 84 -11.49 1.09 9.13
CA CYS A 84 -10.78 0.07 9.89
C CYS A 84 -11.14 0.13 11.38
N VAL A 85 -11.13 1.32 11.99
CA VAL A 85 -11.51 1.51 13.40
C VAL A 85 -12.93 1.04 13.66
N PHE A 86 -13.87 1.35 12.77
CA PHE A 86 -15.25 0.87 12.86
C PHE A 86 -15.36 -0.65 12.76
N SER A 87 -14.62 -1.27 11.84
CA SER A 87 -14.55 -2.74 11.69
C SER A 87 -14.01 -3.42 12.94
N VAL A 88 -12.99 -2.83 13.59
CA VAL A 88 -12.37 -3.35 14.82
C VAL A 88 -13.38 -3.44 15.96
N ALA A 89 -14.27 -2.48 16.10
CA ALA A 89 -15.28 -2.45 17.14
C ALA A 89 -16.18 -3.71 17.13
N ILE A 90 -16.28 -4.37 15.98
CA ILE A 90 -17.10 -5.58 15.78
C ILE A 90 -16.27 -6.85 15.91
N SER A 91 -15.05 -6.87 15.32
CA SER A 91 -14.25 -8.10 15.11
C SER A 91 -13.27 -8.40 16.24
N ILE A 92 -12.75 -7.41 16.96
CA ILE A 92 -11.72 -7.61 17.99
C ILE A 92 -12.35 -7.69 19.38
N LYS A 93 -12.13 -8.82 20.07
CA LYS A 93 -12.72 -9.10 21.40
C LYS A 93 -11.71 -8.99 22.56
N SER A 94 -10.41 -8.93 22.28
CA SER A 94 -9.36 -8.91 23.30
C SER A 94 -8.36 -7.79 23.05
N ARG A 95 -7.90 -7.13 24.12
CA ARG A 95 -6.88 -6.08 24.08
C ARG A 95 -7.18 -4.98 23.06
N MET A 96 -8.46 -4.60 22.93
CA MET A 96 -8.94 -3.63 21.93
C MET A 96 -8.25 -2.28 22.05
N LYS A 97 -7.96 -1.84 23.26
CA LYS A 97 -7.27 -0.57 23.55
C LYS A 97 -5.92 -0.50 22.84
N GLU A 98 -5.09 -1.54 22.98
CA GLU A 98 -3.76 -1.61 22.36
C GLU A 98 -3.86 -1.70 20.83
N PHE A 99 -4.85 -2.43 20.32
CA PHE A 99 -5.10 -2.54 18.89
C PHE A 99 -5.41 -1.18 18.26
N LEU A 100 -6.32 -0.41 18.89
CA LEU A 100 -6.67 0.93 18.41
C LEU A 100 -5.49 1.92 18.47
N ILE A 101 -4.65 1.81 19.51
CA ILE A 101 -3.40 2.58 19.60
C ILE A 101 -2.47 2.24 18.43
N ALA A 102 -2.30 0.94 18.12
CA ALA A 102 -1.46 0.50 17.02
C ALA A 102 -1.97 1.04 15.66
N ILE A 103 -3.29 1.05 15.42
CA ILE A 103 -3.89 1.64 14.19
C ILE A 103 -3.60 3.13 14.09
N LEU A 104 -3.81 3.92 15.16
CA LEU A 104 -3.59 5.36 15.13
C LEU A 104 -2.10 5.72 14.96
N ILE A 105 -1.20 4.95 15.57
CA ILE A 105 0.24 5.10 15.34
C ILE A 105 0.59 4.77 13.88
N MET A 106 0.00 3.69 13.34
CA MET A 106 0.17 3.31 11.94
C MET A 106 -0.29 4.42 10.99
N GLU A 107 -1.47 5.03 11.25
CA GLU A 107 -1.96 6.17 10.48
C GLU A 107 -0.94 7.30 10.43
N THR A 108 -0.36 7.65 11.59
CA THR A 108 0.66 8.68 11.68
C THR A 108 1.89 8.36 10.83
N PHE A 109 2.39 7.12 10.89
CA PHE A 109 3.52 6.69 10.08
C PHE A 109 3.20 6.72 8.58
N MET A 110 2.04 6.24 8.17
CA MET A 110 1.63 6.24 6.76
C MET A 110 1.51 7.65 6.18
N ILE A 111 0.88 8.59 6.90
CA ILE A 111 0.80 9.99 6.50
C ILE A 111 2.21 10.61 6.45
N GLY A 112 3.05 10.34 7.45
CA GLY A 112 4.42 10.82 7.51
C GLY A 112 5.26 10.41 6.30
N VAL A 113 5.08 9.19 5.77
CA VAL A 113 5.75 8.74 4.53
C VAL A 113 5.43 9.64 3.35
N PHE A 114 4.15 9.97 3.15
CA PHE A 114 3.71 10.76 1.99
C PHE A 114 4.02 12.26 2.11
N CYS A 115 4.24 12.76 3.33
CA CYS A 115 4.57 14.15 3.59
C CYS A 115 6.07 14.42 3.67
N SER A 116 6.92 13.42 3.84
CA SER A 116 8.35 13.60 4.11
C SER A 116 9.10 14.14 2.89
N LEU A 117 9.83 15.24 3.09
CA LEU A 117 10.71 15.88 2.12
C LEU A 117 12.20 15.78 2.50
N ASP A 118 12.54 14.87 3.40
CA ASP A 118 13.90 14.48 3.76
C ASP A 118 14.00 12.96 3.73
N LEU A 119 15.07 12.40 3.13
CA LEU A 119 15.23 10.95 2.95
C LEU A 119 15.31 10.19 4.27
N VAL A 120 15.94 10.78 5.30
CA VAL A 120 16.06 10.13 6.63
C VAL A 120 14.71 10.12 7.33
N ILE A 121 13.95 11.20 7.24
CA ILE A 121 12.60 11.30 7.80
C ILE A 121 11.65 10.36 7.06
N PHE A 122 11.74 10.29 5.72
CA PHE A 122 11.02 9.30 4.93
C PHE A 122 11.31 7.87 5.42
N TYR A 123 12.59 7.51 5.58
CA TYR A 123 13.01 6.20 6.06
C TYR A 123 12.43 5.89 7.44
N LEU A 124 12.49 6.86 8.36
CA LEU A 124 11.99 6.71 9.72
C LEU A 124 10.48 6.37 9.72
N PHE A 125 9.69 7.09 8.94
CA PHE A 125 8.25 6.83 8.84
C PHE A 125 7.95 5.54 8.06
N PHE A 126 8.69 5.27 7.00
CA PHE A 126 8.55 4.09 6.16
C PHE A 126 8.81 2.79 6.94
N GLU A 127 9.84 2.77 7.79
CA GLU A 127 10.18 1.63 8.64
C GLU A 127 9.41 1.63 9.97
N GLY A 128 9.12 2.79 10.52
CA GLY A 128 8.38 2.90 11.78
C GLY A 128 7.00 2.22 11.72
N GLY A 129 6.36 2.24 10.56
CA GLY A 129 5.09 1.54 10.32
C GLY A 129 5.17 0.02 10.43
N LEU A 130 6.36 -0.59 10.33
CA LEU A 130 6.53 -2.04 10.47
C LEU A 130 6.22 -2.53 11.89
N ILE A 131 6.58 -1.76 12.91
CA ILE A 131 6.40 -2.16 14.32
C ILE A 131 4.91 -2.32 14.67
N PRO A 132 4.03 -1.33 14.45
CA PRO A 132 2.61 -1.51 14.73
C PRO A 132 2.00 -2.65 13.89
N MET A 133 2.37 -2.81 12.61
CA MET A 133 1.84 -3.90 11.79
C MET A 133 2.32 -5.28 12.26
N PHE A 134 3.59 -5.42 12.66
CA PHE A 134 4.12 -6.64 13.27
C PHE A 134 3.33 -7.02 14.52
N LEU A 135 3.01 -6.04 15.38
CA LEU A 135 2.19 -6.27 16.57
C LEU A 135 0.75 -6.64 16.22
N ILE A 136 0.13 -5.97 15.23
CA ILE A 136 -1.22 -6.26 14.77
C ILE A 136 -1.31 -7.70 14.27
N ILE A 137 -0.38 -8.17 13.46
CA ILE A 137 -0.37 -9.55 12.95
C ILE A 137 -0.02 -10.52 14.08
N GLY A 138 1.03 -10.25 14.87
CA GLY A 138 1.58 -11.19 15.84
C GLY A 138 0.72 -11.41 17.09
N ILE A 139 -0.07 -10.42 17.49
CA ILE A 139 -0.92 -10.49 18.69
C ILE A 139 -2.34 -10.94 18.35
N TRP A 140 -2.97 -10.34 17.36
CA TRP A 140 -4.39 -10.55 16.99
C TRP A 140 -4.60 -11.39 15.74
N GLY A 141 -3.53 -11.93 15.17
CA GLY A 141 -3.58 -12.81 14.01
C GLY A 141 -4.10 -14.21 14.32
N GLY A 142 -4.21 -15.04 13.28
CA GLY A 142 -4.66 -16.42 13.33
C GLY A 142 -3.66 -17.40 13.96
N GLU A 143 -3.75 -18.66 13.59
CA GLU A 143 -2.95 -19.74 14.20
C GLU A 143 -1.44 -19.59 13.93
N LYS A 144 -1.06 -19.23 12.70
CA LYS A 144 0.34 -19.08 12.28
C LYS A 144 0.83 -17.63 12.36
N ARG A 145 0.19 -16.80 13.19
CA ARG A 145 0.45 -15.35 13.32
C ARG A 145 1.91 -14.99 13.59
N VAL A 146 2.60 -15.77 14.44
CA VAL A 146 3.99 -15.52 14.80
C VAL A 146 4.88 -15.69 13.56
N TYR A 147 4.72 -16.80 12.83
CA TYR A 147 5.46 -17.05 11.60
C TYR A 147 5.21 -15.94 10.56
N ALA A 148 3.95 -15.58 10.34
CA ALA A 148 3.58 -14.55 9.36
C ALA A 148 4.11 -13.17 9.75
N ALA A 149 4.06 -12.80 11.03
CA ALA A 149 4.57 -11.54 11.54
C ALA A 149 6.10 -11.46 11.36
N PHE A 150 6.85 -12.49 11.75
CA PHE A 150 8.31 -12.51 11.56
C PHE A 150 8.69 -12.54 10.08
N LYS A 151 7.99 -13.30 9.24
CA LYS A 151 8.25 -13.32 7.80
C LYS A 151 8.06 -11.94 7.18
N PHE A 152 6.93 -11.27 7.48
CA PHE A 152 6.67 -9.88 7.06
C PHE A 152 7.79 -8.94 7.51
N PHE A 153 8.12 -8.97 8.80
CA PHE A 153 9.11 -8.06 9.38
C PHE A 153 10.51 -8.27 8.80
N LEU A 154 10.98 -9.52 8.73
CA LEU A 154 12.33 -9.83 8.24
C LEU A 154 12.49 -9.54 6.74
N TYR A 155 11.47 -9.85 5.91
CA TYR A 155 11.52 -9.52 4.48
C TYR A 155 11.63 -8.01 4.25
N THR A 156 10.78 -7.25 4.93
CA THR A 156 10.76 -5.79 4.75
C THR A 156 11.99 -5.12 5.32
N LEU A 157 12.44 -5.53 6.52
CA LEU A 157 13.65 -4.99 7.15
C LEU A 157 14.90 -5.25 6.32
N LEU A 158 15.06 -6.46 5.77
CA LEU A 158 16.26 -6.82 4.98
C LEU A 158 16.36 -5.96 3.70
N GLY A 159 15.24 -5.71 3.04
CA GLY A 159 15.21 -4.79 1.89
C GLY A 159 15.54 -3.35 2.27
N SER A 160 15.00 -2.88 3.40
CA SER A 160 15.14 -1.48 3.81
C SER A 160 16.50 -1.12 4.40
N ILE A 161 17.25 -2.07 4.97
CA ILE A 161 18.63 -1.84 5.40
C ILE A 161 19.50 -1.39 4.22
N LEU A 162 19.31 -1.97 3.03
CA LEU A 162 20.05 -1.54 1.84
C LEU A 162 19.71 -0.11 1.46
N MET A 163 18.45 0.29 1.56
CA MET A 163 18.01 1.67 1.32
C MET A 163 18.64 2.63 2.34
N LEU A 164 18.77 2.24 3.62
CA LEU A 164 19.43 3.07 4.64
C LEU A 164 20.90 3.31 4.29
N ILE A 165 21.61 2.27 3.87
CA ILE A 165 23.00 2.39 3.41
C ILE A 165 23.07 3.36 2.22
N ALA A 166 22.14 3.27 1.28
CA ALA A 166 22.08 4.19 0.15
C ALA A 166 21.82 5.64 0.58
N ILE A 167 20.94 5.88 1.54
CA ILE A 167 20.65 7.22 2.08
C ILE A 167 21.91 7.83 2.73
N ILE A 168 22.65 7.05 3.52
CA ILE A 168 23.92 7.49 4.11
C ILE A 168 24.94 7.81 3.00
N SER A 169 25.03 6.97 1.97
CA SER A 169 25.93 7.18 0.83
C SER A 169 25.57 8.45 0.05
N ILE A 170 24.27 8.70 -0.17
CA ILE A 170 23.79 9.94 -0.82
C ILE A 170 24.23 11.16 -0.03
N TYR A 171 24.07 11.14 1.29
CA TYR A 171 24.53 12.25 2.12
C TYR A 171 26.05 12.50 1.98
N TRP A 172 26.85 11.44 1.93
CA TRP A 172 28.30 11.58 1.77
C TRP A 172 28.71 12.12 0.39
N ILE A 173 27.98 11.76 -0.68
CA ILE A 173 28.27 12.19 -2.05
C ILE A 173 27.73 13.58 -2.34
N MET A 174 26.48 13.86 -1.89
CA MET A 174 25.74 15.07 -2.26
C MET A 174 25.73 16.15 -1.16
N GLY A 175 26.10 15.81 0.08
CA GLY A 175 26.08 16.72 1.23
C GLY A 175 24.71 17.04 1.79
N THR A 176 23.64 16.42 1.27
CA THR A 176 22.23 16.70 1.67
C THR A 176 21.37 15.45 1.61
N THR A 177 20.32 15.43 2.46
CA THR A 177 19.22 14.44 2.42
C THR A 177 17.89 15.07 2.01
N ASP A 178 17.88 16.38 1.73
CA ASP A 178 16.69 17.12 1.31
C ASP A 178 16.22 16.67 -0.08
N VAL A 179 14.99 16.16 -0.15
CA VAL A 179 14.42 15.58 -1.38
C VAL A 179 14.30 16.62 -2.48
N ILE A 180 13.92 17.87 -2.16
CA ILE A 180 13.75 18.93 -3.17
C ILE A 180 15.11 19.23 -3.81
N GLN A 181 16.15 19.38 -2.99
CA GLN A 181 17.50 19.62 -3.50
C GLN A 181 18.01 18.43 -4.33
N LEU A 182 17.76 17.19 -3.90
CA LEU A 182 18.20 15.99 -4.62
C LEU A 182 17.49 15.81 -5.96
N LEU A 183 16.25 16.26 -6.10
CA LEU A 183 15.54 16.25 -7.39
C LEU A 183 16.11 17.24 -8.40
N GLU A 184 16.68 18.35 -7.94
CA GLU A 184 17.35 19.35 -8.78
C GLU A 184 18.82 18.98 -9.08
N MET A 185 19.48 18.31 -8.15
CA MET A 185 20.88 17.90 -8.26
C MET A 185 21.02 16.62 -9.09
N LYS A 186 22.06 16.54 -9.92
CA LYS A 186 22.36 15.31 -10.66
C LYS A 186 23.37 14.46 -9.91
N ILE A 187 22.93 13.34 -9.38
CA ILE A 187 23.85 12.33 -8.82
C ILE A 187 24.75 11.80 -9.94
N PRO A 188 26.08 11.68 -9.75
CA PRO A 188 26.98 11.14 -10.75
C PRO A 188 26.56 9.75 -11.21
N ARG A 189 26.61 9.52 -12.54
CA ARG A 189 26.07 8.32 -13.18
C ARG A 189 26.64 7.01 -12.59
N GLU A 190 27.90 7.01 -12.20
CA GLU A 190 28.61 5.86 -11.64
C GLU A 190 28.01 5.36 -10.32
N TYR A 191 27.44 6.27 -9.49
CA TYR A 191 26.79 5.91 -8.23
C TYR A 191 25.32 5.56 -8.39
N GLN A 192 24.63 6.07 -9.42
CA GLN A 192 23.20 5.89 -9.59
C GLN A 192 22.78 4.41 -9.61
N TYR A 193 23.53 3.53 -10.28
CA TYR A 193 23.16 2.12 -10.43
C TYR A 193 23.09 1.37 -9.09
N LEU A 194 24.11 1.51 -8.24
CA LEU A 194 24.13 0.83 -6.93
C LEU A 194 23.12 1.43 -5.97
N LEU A 195 22.99 2.75 -5.93
CA LEU A 195 22.02 3.43 -5.10
C LEU A 195 20.60 3.08 -5.51
N TRP A 196 20.32 3.03 -6.80
CA TRP A 196 19.03 2.61 -7.35
C TRP A 196 18.69 1.17 -6.95
N LEU A 197 19.62 0.23 -7.09
CA LEU A 197 19.42 -1.17 -6.67
C LEU A 197 19.11 -1.30 -5.19
N ALA A 198 19.73 -0.49 -4.34
CA ALA A 198 19.46 -0.46 -2.92
C ALA A 198 18.06 0.09 -2.58
N PHE A 199 17.61 1.15 -3.25
CA PHE A 199 16.23 1.64 -3.15
C PHE A 199 15.24 0.64 -3.74
N PHE A 200 15.57 0.07 -4.90
CA PHE A 200 14.75 -0.93 -5.57
C PHE A 200 14.51 -2.15 -4.67
N SER A 201 15.52 -2.65 -3.98
CA SER A 201 15.36 -3.81 -3.08
C SER A 201 14.32 -3.55 -1.99
N SER A 202 14.33 -2.35 -1.39
CA SER A 202 13.37 -1.96 -0.38
C SER A 202 11.95 -1.86 -0.94
N PHE A 203 11.80 -1.15 -2.06
CA PHE A 203 10.48 -0.95 -2.66
C PHE A 203 9.93 -2.22 -3.30
N ALA A 204 10.76 -3.05 -3.93
CA ALA A 204 10.35 -4.32 -4.53
C ALA A 204 9.85 -5.32 -3.49
N VAL A 205 10.46 -5.37 -2.31
CA VAL A 205 9.96 -6.21 -1.21
C VAL A 205 8.62 -5.68 -0.72
N LYS A 206 8.49 -4.39 -0.46
CA LYS A 206 7.27 -3.81 0.13
C LYS A 206 6.10 -3.74 -0.86
N LEU A 207 6.36 -3.54 -2.17
CA LEU A 207 5.37 -3.56 -3.26
C LEU A 207 5.04 -4.98 -3.76
N PRO A 208 5.40 -6.00 -3.10
CA PRO A 208 5.61 -7.41 -3.31
C PRO A 208 5.87 -7.81 -4.78
N MET A 209 6.98 -7.36 -5.35
CA MET A 209 7.40 -7.80 -6.69
C MET A 209 7.85 -9.27 -6.66
N TRP A 210 7.61 -9.99 -7.75
CA TRP A 210 8.22 -11.32 -7.90
C TRP A 210 9.76 -11.17 -7.99
N PRO A 211 10.57 -12.03 -7.30
CA PRO A 211 10.22 -13.22 -6.50
C PRO A 211 10.04 -12.93 -4.99
N VAL A 212 10.19 -11.70 -4.52
CA VAL A 212 10.21 -11.33 -3.08
C VAL A 212 8.81 -11.05 -2.48
N HIS A 213 7.76 -11.60 -3.10
CA HIS A 213 6.35 -11.35 -2.75
C HIS A 213 5.74 -12.32 -1.73
N THR A 214 6.43 -13.41 -1.40
CA THR A 214 5.83 -14.55 -0.68
C THR A 214 5.42 -14.25 0.77
N TRP A 215 5.87 -13.16 1.34
CA TRP A 215 5.47 -12.70 2.67
C TRP A 215 4.03 -12.17 2.69
N LEU A 216 3.56 -11.58 1.58
CA LEU A 216 2.28 -10.89 1.52
C LEU A 216 1.07 -11.82 1.72
N PRO A 217 0.93 -12.96 1.00
CA PRO A 217 -0.18 -13.88 1.22
C PRO A 217 -0.23 -14.41 2.65
N ASP A 218 0.92 -14.76 3.23
CA ASP A 218 0.98 -15.27 4.60
C ASP A 218 0.57 -14.19 5.62
N ALA A 219 1.05 -12.96 5.43
CA ALA A 219 0.66 -11.83 6.28
C ALA A 219 -0.85 -11.55 6.21
N HIS A 220 -1.45 -11.54 5.01
CA HIS A 220 -2.87 -11.28 4.83
C HIS A 220 -3.76 -12.37 5.41
N VAL A 221 -3.38 -13.63 5.24
CA VAL A 221 -4.15 -14.78 5.75
C VAL A 221 -4.23 -14.73 7.27
N GLU A 222 -3.12 -14.44 7.92
CA GLU A 222 -3.05 -14.42 9.37
C GLU A 222 -3.53 -13.10 10.00
N ALA A 223 -3.36 -11.96 9.33
CA ALA A 223 -3.78 -10.67 9.87
C ALA A 223 -5.29 -10.61 10.17
N PRO A 224 -5.71 -9.92 11.24
CA PRO A 224 -7.12 -9.58 11.44
C PRO A 224 -7.61 -8.72 10.27
N THR A 225 -8.93 -8.67 10.04
CA THR A 225 -9.52 -8.00 8.87
C THR A 225 -9.03 -6.57 8.70
N ALA A 226 -9.04 -5.75 9.75
CA ALA A 226 -8.54 -4.38 9.70
C ALA A 226 -7.03 -4.30 9.36
N GLY A 227 -6.22 -5.25 9.85
CA GLY A 227 -4.81 -5.36 9.50
C GLY A 227 -4.61 -5.66 8.01
N SER A 228 -5.39 -6.61 7.46
CA SER A 228 -5.36 -6.92 6.02
C SER A 228 -5.78 -5.70 5.17
N VAL A 229 -6.79 -4.95 5.62
CA VAL A 229 -7.23 -3.73 4.93
C VAL A 229 -6.12 -2.68 4.88
N LEU A 230 -5.48 -2.35 6.01
CA LEU A 230 -4.39 -1.36 6.04
C LEU A 230 -3.18 -1.79 5.21
N LEU A 231 -2.85 -3.08 5.26
CA LEU A 231 -1.73 -3.64 4.51
C LEU A 231 -1.99 -3.56 3.00
N ALA A 232 -3.18 -3.98 2.52
CA ALA A 232 -3.51 -3.93 1.10
C ALA A 232 -3.78 -2.51 0.60
N ALA A 233 -4.50 -1.69 1.35
CA ALA A 233 -4.93 -0.37 0.90
C ALA A 233 -3.79 0.64 0.82
N ILE A 234 -2.85 0.63 1.80
CA ILE A 234 -1.93 1.76 1.97
C ILE A 234 -0.47 1.32 1.97
N LEU A 235 -0.10 0.28 2.76
CA LEU A 235 1.31 -0.10 2.94
C LEU A 235 2.02 -0.44 1.62
N LEU A 236 1.33 -1.10 0.70
CA LEU A 236 1.88 -1.40 -0.62
C LEU A 236 2.15 -0.11 -1.42
N LYS A 237 1.27 0.88 -1.30
CA LYS A 237 1.34 2.15 -2.06
C LYS A 237 2.48 3.04 -1.61
N MET A 238 2.95 2.91 -0.37
CA MET A 238 4.14 3.63 0.08
C MET A 238 5.37 3.28 -0.77
N ALA A 239 5.50 2.03 -1.22
CA ALA A 239 6.58 1.62 -2.09
C ALA A 239 6.38 2.10 -3.54
N GLY A 240 5.15 2.05 -4.06
CA GLY A 240 4.82 2.64 -5.37
C GLY A 240 5.11 4.14 -5.42
N TYR A 241 4.72 4.87 -4.36
CA TYR A 241 5.10 6.27 -4.17
C TYR A 241 6.63 6.43 -4.15
N GLY A 242 7.36 5.55 -3.45
CA GLY A 242 8.81 5.56 -3.40
C GLY A 242 9.45 5.37 -4.77
N PHE A 243 8.94 4.46 -5.61
CA PHE A 243 9.41 4.30 -6.99
C PHE A 243 9.24 5.57 -7.82
N ILE A 244 8.06 6.21 -7.75
CA ILE A 244 7.81 7.46 -8.47
C ILE A 244 8.70 8.57 -7.95
N ARG A 245 8.75 8.77 -6.64
CA ARG A 245 9.42 9.91 -6.00
C ARG A 245 10.94 9.81 -6.04
N PHE A 246 11.49 8.64 -5.75
CA PHE A 246 12.92 8.48 -5.55
C PHE A 246 13.59 7.72 -6.69
N SER A 247 13.06 6.57 -7.11
CA SER A 247 13.74 5.78 -8.15
C SER A 247 13.77 6.52 -9.48
N ILE A 248 12.61 7.06 -9.92
CA ILE A 248 12.56 7.82 -11.17
C ILE A 248 13.08 9.24 -10.96
N GLY A 249 12.69 9.91 -9.86
CA GLY A 249 13.01 11.32 -9.64
C GLY A 249 14.49 11.57 -9.39
N ILE A 250 15.14 10.77 -8.51
CA ILE A 250 16.53 10.98 -8.10
C ILE A 250 17.53 10.23 -9.00
N PHE A 251 17.15 9.06 -9.55
CA PHE A 251 18.01 8.19 -10.33
C PHE A 251 17.49 7.92 -11.74
N PRO A 252 17.27 8.95 -12.58
CA PRO A 252 16.63 8.76 -13.89
C PRO A 252 17.44 7.87 -14.83
N VAL A 253 18.76 7.97 -14.82
CA VAL A 253 19.65 7.17 -15.71
C VAL A 253 19.61 5.69 -15.31
N ALA A 254 19.64 5.39 -14.02
CA ALA A 254 19.58 4.00 -13.56
C ALA A 254 18.17 3.42 -13.76
N SER A 255 17.12 4.24 -13.60
CA SER A 255 15.73 3.81 -13.84
C SER A 255 15.52 3.39 -15.30
N ASP A 256 16.03 4.17 -16.24
CA ASP A 256 15.98 3.82 -17.67
C ASP A 256 16.76 2.52 -17.95
N TYR A 257 17.98 2.41 -17.43
CA TYR A 257 18.82 1.22 -17.61
C TYR A 257 18.18 -0.06 -17.04
N PHE A 258 17.54 -0.01 -15.88
CA PHE A 258 16.91 -1.16 -15.22
C PHE A 258 15.44 -1.38 -15.63
N THR A 259 14.86 -0.54 -16.47
CA THR A 259 13.50 -0.71 -16.98
C THR A 259 13.23 -2.11 -17.57
N PRO A 260 14.11 -2.73 -18.38
CA PRO A 260 13.88 -4.08 -18.88
C PRO A 260 13.82 -5.14 -17.78
N LEU A 261 14.63 -4.98 -16.71
CA LEU A 261 14.58 -5.85 -15.54
C LEU A 261 13.22 -5.74 -14.84
N VAL A 262 12.78 -4.49 -14.57
CA VAL A 262 11.49 -4.26 -13.90
C VAL A 262 10.34 -4.78 -14.74
N PHE A 263 10.33 -4.56 -16.05
CA PHE A 263 9.30 -5.07 -16.95
C PHE A 263 9.24 -6.60 -16.90
N THR A 264 10.38 -7.27 -16.95
CA THR A 264 10.44 -8.75 -16.89
C THR A 264 9.88 -9.27 -15.58
N LEU A 265 10.32 -8.73 -14.43
CA LEU A 265 9.84 -9.16 -13.11
C LEU A 265 8.33 -8.87 -12.94
N SER A 266 7.86 -7.76 -13.46
CA SER A 266 6.46 -7.36 -13.38
C SER A 266 5.54 -8.23 -14.25
N VAL A 267 5.95 -8.54 -15.48
CA VAL A 267 5.19 -9.46 -16.35
C VAL A 267 5.11 -10.86 -15.74
N ILE A 268 6.23 -11.36 -15.17
CA ILE A 268 6.22 -12.62 -14.43
C ILE A 268 5.26 -12.52 -13.23
N ALA A 269 5.31 -11.42 -12.47
CA ALA A 269 4.39 -11.22 -11.35
C ALA A 269 2.93 -11.27 -11.83
N ILE A 270 2.56 -10.55 -12.89
CA ILE A 270 1.19 -10.51 -13.42
C ILE A 270 0.70 -11.91 -13.79
N ILE A 271 1.45 -12.63 -14.61
CA ILE A 271 1.03 -13.93 -15.14
C ILE A 271 1.11 -15.02 -14.05
N TYR A 272 2.26 -15.17 -13.42
CA TYR A 272 2.50 -16.22 -12.44
C TYR A 272 1.58 -16.10 -11.23
N THR A 273 1.46 -14.89 -10.64
CA THR A 273 0.64 -14.77 -9.42
C THR A 273 -0.85 -14.83 -9.71
N SER A 274 -1.30 -14.47 -10.92
CA SER A 274 -2.68 -14.69 -11.36
C SER A 274 -3.01 -16.18 -11.51
N LEU A 275 -2.11 -16.98 -12.05
CA LEU A 275 -2.26 -18.44 -12.10
C LEU A 275 -2.25 -19.06 -10.70
N VAL A 276 -1.38 -18.58 -9.81
CA VAL A 276 -1.37 -19.01 -8.41
C VAL A 276 -2.66 -18.61 -7.70
N ALA A 277 -3.19 -17.40 -7.94
CA ALA A 277 -4.46 -16.94 -7.38
C ALA A 277 -5.62 -17.85 -7.78
N LEU A 278 -5.67 -18.28 -9.04
CA LEU A 278 -6.71 -19.18 -9.58
C LEU A 278 -6.74 -20.54 -8.85
N MET A 279 -5.61 -20.99 -8.31
CA MET A 279 -5.48 -22.27 -7.60
C MET A 279 -5.66 -22.17 -6.08
N GLN A 280 -6.00 -20.98 -5.55
CA GLN A 280 -6.18 -20.83 -4.11
C GLN A 280 -7.59 -21.22 -3.67
N GLU A 281 -7.66 -21.97 -2.58
CA GLU A 281 -8.92 -22.37 -1.93
C GLU A 281 -9.35 -21.37 -0.84
N ASP A 282 -8.41 -20.60 -0.28
CA ASP A 282 -8.66 -19.57 0.75
C ASP A 282 -8.93 -18.22 0.08
N MET A 283 -10.09 -17.61 0.38
CA MET A 283 -10.50 -16.32 -0.18
C MET A 283 -9.50 -15.20 0.10
N LYS A 284 -8.96 -15.11 1.34
CA LYS A 284 -7.96 -14.09 1.68
C LYS A 284 -6.67 -14.28 0.90
N LYS A 285 -6.26 -15.53 0.70
CA LYS A 285 -5.04 -15.87 -0.04
C LYS A 285 -5.17 -15.54 -1.52
N LEU A 286 -6.34 -15.81 -2.10
CA LEU A 286 -6.65 -15.44 -3.48
C LEU A 286 -6.56 -13.92 -3.67
N ILE A 287 -7.23 -13.13 -2.82
CA ILE A 287 -7.20 -11.67 -2.88
C ILE A 287 -5.79 -11.12 -2.65
N ALA A 288 -4.98 -11.76 -1.78
CA ALA A 288 -3.60 -11.36 -1.58
C ALA A 288 -2.72 -11.57 -2.82
N TYR A 289 -2.84 -12.71 -3.52
CA TYR A 289 -2.14 -12.95 -4.78
C TYR A 289 -2.63 -12.03 -5.91
N SER A 290 -3.94 -11.72 -5.94
CA SER A 290 -4.45 -10.73 -6.90
C SER A 290 -3.81 -9.35 -6.70
N SER A 291 -3.53 -8.96 -5.43
CA SER A 291 -2.83 -7.72 -5.14
C SER A 291 -1.42 -7.69 -5.71
N VAL A 292 -0.69 -8.82 -5.69
CA VAL A 292 0.64 -8.92 -6.32
C VAL A 292 0.55 -8.71 -7.84
N ALA A 293 -0.45 -9.31 -8.50
CA ALA A 293 -0.67 -9.13 -9.93
C ALA A 293 -0.97 -7.67 -10.29
N HIS A 294 -1.89 -7.02 -9.55
CA HIS A 294 -2.21 -5.60 -9.77
C HIS A 294 -1.03 -4.67 -9.52
N MET A 295 -0.17 -4.97 -8.52
CA MET A 295 1.05 -4.19 -8.30
C MET A 295 2.07 -4.43 -9.42
N GLY A 296 2.06 -5.57 -10.09
CA GLY A 296 2.80 -5.80 -11.33
C GLY A 296 2.40 -4.83 -12.45
N PHE A 297 1.10 -4.55 -12.63
CA PHE A 297 0.63 -3.50 -13.56
C PHE A 297 1.14 -2.12 -13.14
N VAL A 298 1.07 -1.80 -11.86
CA VAL A 298 1.59 -0.52 -11.34
C VAL A 298 3.07 -0.34 -11.67
N THR A 299 3.91 -1.35 -11.46
CA THR A 299 5.36 -1.24 -11.72
C THR A 299 5.69 -1.09 -13.20
N ILE A 300 5.03 -1.82 -14.11
CA ILE A 300 5.21 -1.58 -15.54
C ILE A 300 4.79 -0.17 -15.96
N GLY A 301 3.69 0.34 -15.41
CA GLY A 301 3.22 1.68 -15.71
C GLY A 301 4.19 2.75 -15.20
N ILE A 302 4.70 2.63 -13.97
CA ILE A 302 5.70 3.56 -13.40
C ILE A 302 6.97 3.60 -14.27
N PHE A 303 7.53 2.44 -14.61
CA PHE A 303 8.79 2.34 -15.34
C PHE A 303 8.65 2.46 -16.85
N SER A 304 7.44 2.64 -17.37
CA SER A 304 7.27 3.09 -18.76
C SER A 304 7.70 4.55 -18.94
N ILE A 305 7.77 5.34 -17.86
CA ILE A 305 8.15 6.77 -17.86
C ILE A 305 7.31 7.59 -18.86
N THR A 306 6.14 7.08 -19.24
CA THR A 306 5.17 7.81 -20.06
C THR A 306 4.14 8.50 -19.17
N LYS A 307 3.56 9.59 -19.66
CA LYS A 307 2.51 10.30 -18.90
C LYS A 307 1.34 9.40 -18.56
N GLN A 308 0.84 8.65 -19.56
CA GLN A 308 -0.27 7.72 -19.39
C GLN A 308 0.06 6.59 -18.42
N GLY A 309 1.29 6.03 -18.49
CA GLY A 309 1.73 4.98 -17.58
C GLY A 309 1.83 5.44 -16.13
N LEU A 310 2.36 6.64 -15.90
CA LEU A 310 2.46 7.23 -14.54
C LEU A 310 1.08 7.57 -13.98
N GLU A 311 0.24 8.28 -14.73
CA GLU A 311 -1.13 8.62 -14.32
C GLU A 311 -1.96 7.35 -14.06
N GLY A 312 -1.87 6.37 -14.98
CA GLY A 312 -2.52 5.06 -14.82
C GLY A 312 -2.06 4.33 -13.57
N SER A 313 -0.76 4.36 -13.26
CA SER A 313 -0.21 3.71 -12.06
C SER A 313 -0.72 4.35 -10.76
N ILE A 314 -0.81 5.68 -10.72
CA ILE A 314 -1.37 6.41 -9.56
C ILE A 314 -2.85 6.06 -9.37
N ILE A 315 -3.64 6.13 -10.45
CA ILE A 315 -5.07 5.77 -10.41
C ILE A 315 -5.24 4.32 -10.00
N GLN A 316 -4.42 3.40 -10.54
CA GLN A 316 -4.48 1.97 -10.19
C GLN A 316 -4.14 1.73 -8.73
N MET A 317 -3.15 2.42 -8.17
CA MET A 317 -2.83 2.32 -6.74
C MET A 317 -4.01 2.77 -5.86
N ILE A 318 -4.67 3.87 -6.20
CA ILE A 318 -5.83 4.37 -5.44
C ILE A 318 -7.02 3.42 -5.58
N SER A 319 -7.35 3.04 -6.81
CA SER A 319 -8.44 2.11 -7.13
C SER A 319 -8.24 0.77 -6.41
N HIS A 320 -7.07 0.16 -6.57
CA HIS A 320 -6.72 -1.08 -5.86
C HIS A 320 -6.82 -0.90 -4.33
N GLY A 321 -6.41 0.26 -3.80
CA GLY A 321 -6.54 0.56 -2.36
C GLY A 321 -7.97 0.45 -1.87
N LEU A 322 -8.91 1.08 -2.56
CA LEU A 322 -10.34 1.06 -2.22
C LEU A 322 -10.96 -0.33 -2.44
N ILE A 323 -10.72 -0.93 -3.60
CA ILE A 323 -11.31 -2.22 -3.99
C ILE A 323 -10.79 -3.36 -3.11
N SER A 324 -9.48 -3.43 -2.86
CA SER A 324 -8.91 -4.48 -2.01
C SER A 324 -9.36 -4.35 -0.55
N ALA A 325 -9.47 -3.11 -0.03
CA ALA A 325 -10.06 -2.86 1.28
C ALA A 325 -11.48 -3.40 1.37
N ALA A 326 -12.31 -3.09 0.38
CA ALA A 326 -13.70 -3.54 0.32
C ALA A 326 -13.82 -5.08 0.20
N LEU A 327 -12.96 -5.72 -0.61
CA LEU A 327 -12.91 -7.19 -0.71
C LEU A 327 -12.49 -7.85 0.61
N PHE A 328 -11.45 -7.35 1.28
CA PHE A 328 -11.03 -7.90 2.57
C PHE A 328 -12.07 -7.69 3.67
N LEU A 329 -12.76 -6.53 3.69
CA LEU A 329 -13.89 -6.30 4.60
C LEU A 329 -15.04 -7.27 4.29
N SER A 330 -15.35 -7.50 3.03
CA SER A 330 -16.40 -8.45 2.63
C SER A 330 -16.09 -9.88 3.08
N VAL A 331 -14.84 -10.34 2.88
CA VAL A 331 -14.41 -11.65 3.41
C VAL A 331 -14.45 -11.66 4.94
N GLY A 332 -14.12 -10.55 5.60
CA GLY A 332 -14.24 -10.40 7.05
C GLY A 332 -15.68 -10.63 7.55
N VAL A 333 -16.67 -10.06 6.85
CA VAL A 333 -18.11 -10.25 7.19
C VAL A 333 -18.53 -11.73 7.13
N LEU A 334 -18.04 -12.48 6.15
CA LEU A 334 -18.30 -13.92 6.07
C LEU A 334 -17.57 -14.69 7.16
N TYR A 335 -16.29 -14.38 7.37
CA TYR A 335 -15.48 -15.06 8.37
C TYR A 335 -16.00 -14.88 9.80
N ASP A 336 -16.45 -13.69 10.16
CA ASP A 336 -17.00 -13.39 11.49
C ASP A 336 -18.29 -14.18 11.79
N ARG A 337 -19.00 -14.66 10.74
CA ARG A 337 -20.24 -15.45 10.87
C ARG A 337 -20.02 -16.96 10.83
N TYR A 338 -19.15 -17.42 9.93
CA TYR A 338 -18.99 -18.86 9.65
C TYR A 338 -17.64 -19.44 10.08
N HIS A 339 -16.69 -18.59 10.46
CA HIS A 339 -15.32 -18.96 10.86
C HIS A 339 -14.58 -19.84 9.84
N SER A 340 -14.97 -19.77 8.57
CA SER A 340 -14.29 -20.41 7.44
C SER A 340 -13.84 -19.37 6.42
N ARG A 341 -12.74 -19.66 5.72
CA ARG A 341 -12.24 -18.84 4.60
C ARG A 341 -12.20 -19.63 3.29
N LEU A 342 -12.59 -20.92 3.35
CA LEU A 342 -12.59 -21.80 2.17
C LEU A 342 -13.71 -21.39 1.21
N ILE A 343 -13.40 -21.23 -0.05
CA ILE A 343 -14.36 -20.87 -1.10
C ILE A 343 -15.46 -21.94 -1.19
N THR A 344 -15.08 -23.21 -1.08
CA THR A 344 -16.00 -24.35 -1.13
C THR A 344 -17.01 -24.41 0.02
N SER A 345 -16.78 -23.67 1.12
CA SER A 345 -17.73 -23.57 2.24
C SER A 345 -18.91 -22.64 1.97
N TYR A 346 -18.88 -21.91 0.86
CA TYR A 346 -19.90 -20.93 0.52
C TYR A 346 -20.55 -21.27 -0.82
N GLY A 347 -21.84 -21.08 -0.87
CA GLY A 347 -22.64 -21.24 -2.08
C GLY A 347 -24.03 -20.65 -1.88
N GLY A 348 -24.63 -20.13 -2.96
CA GLY A 348 -25.99 -19.61 -2.93
C GLY A 348 -26.21 -18.37 -2.04
N LEU A 349 -25.16 -17.61 -1.74
CA LEU A 349 -25.23 -16.41 -0.89
C LEU A 349 -26.17 -15.34 -1.44
N VAL A 350 -26.41 -15.34 -2.76
CA VAL A 350 -27.35 -14.43 -3.42
C VAL A 350 -28.76 -14.57 -2.84
N SER A 351 -29.19 -15.80 -2.54
CA SER A 351 -30.52 -16.06 -1.97
C SER A 351 -30.62 -15.61 -0.50
N ASN A 352 -29.56 -15.87 0.29
CA ASN A 352 -29.58 -15.65 1.73
C ASN A 352 -29.14 -14.23 2.14
N MET A 353 -28.22 -13.63 1.36
CA MET A 353 -27.60 -12.32 1.63
C MET A 353 -27.54 -11.47 0.33
N PRO A 354 -28.67 -11.11 -0.27
CA PRO A 354 -28.68 -10.46 -1.61
C PRO A 354 -27.94 -9.12 -1.63
N LYS A 355 -28.05 -8.29 -0.58
CA LYS A 355 -27.36 -7.01 -0.48
C LYS A 355 -25.83 -7.18 -0.39
N TYR A 356 -25.39 -8.17 0.37
CA TYR A 356 -23.96 -8.53 0.48
C TYR A 356 -23.42 -8.98 -0.89
N SER A 357 -24.13 -9.90 -1.55
CA SER A 357 -23.72 -10.45 -2.84
C SER A 357 -23.66 -9.36 -3.93
N LEU A 358 -24.60 -8.40 -3.91
CA LEU A 358 -24.57 -7.26 -4.83
C LEU A 358 -23.33 -6.39 -4.60
N LEU A 359 -23.00 -6.04 -3.35
CA LEU A 359 -21.81 -5.26 -3.04
C LEU A 359 -20.53 -6.03 -3.40
N PHE A 360 -20.49 -7.32 -3.05
CA PHE A 360 -19.33 -8.17 -3.39
C PHE A 360 -19.12 -8.27 -4.90
N MET A 361 -20.22 -8.36 -5.70
CA MET A 361 -20.14 -8.31 -7.16
C MET A 361 -19.55 -6.99 -7.65
N ILE A 362 -19.98 -5.84 -7.12
CA ILE A 362 -19.46 -4.53 -7.51
C ILE A 362 -17.96 -4.46 -7.27
N PHE A 363 -17.47 -4.91 -6.10
CA PHE A 363 -16.05 -4.93 -5.79
C PHE A 363 -15.26 -5.92 -6.65
N THR A 364 -15.86 -7.08 -6.94
CA THR A 364 -15.29 -8.09 -7.85
C THR A 364 -15.14 -7.53 -9.27
N LEU A 365 -16.17 -6.86 -9.80
CA LEU A 365 -16.12 -6.21 -11.11
C LEU A 365 -15.11 -5.05 -11.14
N GLY A 366 -14.97 -4.33 -10.03
CA GLY A 366 -13.94 -3.30 -9.87
C GLY A 366 -12.52 -3.87 -9.91
N ALA A 367 -12.30 -5.01 -9.25
CA ALA A 367 -11.00 -5.72 -9.28
C ALA A 367 -10.68 -6.33 -10.64
N LEU A 368 -11.70 -6.77 -11.36
CA LEU A 368 -11.58 -7.32 -12.71
C LEU A 368 -11.25 -6.25 -13.76
N GLY A 369 -11.43 -4.96 -13.41
CA GLY A 369 -11.23 -3.88 -14.38
C GLY A 369 -12.34 -3.79 -15.43
N LEU A 370 -13.60 -3.99 -15.03
CA LEU A 370 -14.73 -3.82 -15.97
C LEU A 370 -14.82 -2.35 -16.43
N PRO A 371 -15.02 -2.07 -17.74
CA PRO A 371 -15.29 -0.72 -18.21
C PRO A 371 -16.41 -0.04 -17.41
N GLY A 372 -16.15 1.19 -16.94
CA GLY A 372 -17.03 1.91 -16.00
C GLY A 372 -16.59 1.83 -14.55
N THR A 373 -15.56 1.05 -14.21
CA THR A 373 -14.95 1.00 -12.88
C THR A 373 -13.60 1.73 -12.85
N SER A 374 -13.16 2.12 -11.66
CA SER A 374 -11.87 2.81 -11.48
C SER A 374 -10.66 1.91 -11.81
N GLY A 375 -10.77 0.59 -11.61
CA GLY A 375 -9.72 -0.38 -11.96
C GLY A 375 -9.45 -0.40 -13.46
N PHE A 376 -10.49 -0.35 -14.29
CA PHE A 376 -10.33 -0.27 -15.74
C PHE A 376 -9.51 0.94 -16.18
N VAL A 377 -9.81 2.12 -15.63
CA VAL A 377 -9.13 3.36 -16.02
C VAL A 377 -7.61 3.25 -15.75
N GLY A 378 -7.24 2.73 -14.57
CA GLY A 378 -5.83 2.57 -14.21
C GLY A 378 -5.10 1.58 -15.12
N GLU A 379 -5.63 0.37 -15.28
CA GLU A 379 -5.00 -0.68 -16.09
C GLU A 379 -4.94 -0.31 -17.57
N PHE A 380 -5.99 0.29 -18.11
CA PHE A 380 -6.04 0.70 -19.51
C PHE A 380 -5.02 1.79 -19.82
N LEU A 381 -4.88 2.80 -18.96
CA LEU A 381 -3.88 3.84 -19.13
C LEU A 381 -2.45 3.28 -19.03
N ILE A 382 -2.21 2.34 -18.10
CA ILE A 382 -0.93 1.64 -17.99
C ILE A 382 -0.60 0.90 -19.28
N LEU A 383 -1.53 0.12 -19.81
CA LEU A 383 -1.33 -0.64 -21.04
C LEU A 383 -1.05 0.28 -22.23
N ILE A 384 -1.75 1.39 -22.37
CA ILE A 384 -1.48 2.39 -23.42
C ILE A 384 -0.07 2.98 -23.24
N GLY A 385 0.30 3.38 -22.03
CA GLY A 385 1.61 3.95 -21.76
C GLY A 385 2.76 2.99 -22.06
N VAL A 386 2.60 1.73 -21.66
CA VAL A 386 3.60 0.67 -21.92
C VAL A 386 3.66 0.29 -23.40
N PHE A 387 2.51 0.27 -24.10
CA PHE A 387 2.45 -0.05 -25.53
C PHE A 387 3.28 0.92 -26.37
N GLN A 388 3.36 2.19 -25.99
CA GLN A 388 4.18 3.20 -26.67
C GLN A 388 5.68 2.89 -26.61
N ILE A 389 6.14 2.19 -25.54
CA ILE A 389 7.56 1.88 -25.32
C ILE A 389 7.89 0.45 -25.76
N ASN A 390 7.04 -0.51 -25.40
CA ASN A 390 7.26 -1.91 -25.68
C ASN A 390 5.93 -2.67 -25.84
N TYR A 391 5.56 -2.90 -27.10
CA TYR A 391 4.30 -3.59 -27.43
C TYR A 391 4.25 -5.06 -26.94
N MET A 392 5.41 -5.75 -26.84
CA MET A 392 5.47 -7.12 -26.33
C MET A 392 5.17 -7.17 -24.82
N VAL A 393 5.70 -6.25 -24.05
CA VAL A 393 5.40 -6.14 -22.61
C VAL A 393 3.90 -5.83 -22.41
N ALA A 394 3.35 -4.92 -23.20
CA ALA A 394 1.91 -4.60 -23.15
C ALA A 394 1.04 -5.82 -23.52
N LEU A 395 1.42 -6.58 -24.55
CA LEU A 395 0.73 -7.81 -24.95
C LEU A 395 0.77 -8.86 -23.84
N MET A 396 1.93 -9.10 -23.23
CA MET A 396 2.04 -10.05 -22.13
C MET A 396 1.29 -9.61 -20.88
N ALA A 397 1.32 -8.32 -20.56
CA ALA A 397 0.54 -7.77 -19.45
C ALA A 397 -0.97 -7.90 -19.70
N SER A 398 -1.46 -7.72 -20.94
CA SER A 398 -2.88 -7.86 -21.27
C SER A 398 -3.44 -9.26 -21.02
N LEU A 399 -2.62 -10.33 -21.09
CA LEU A 399 -3.02 -11.67 -20.65
C LEU A 399 -3.41 -11.71 -19.17
N GLY A 400 -2.78 -10.84 -18.35
CA GLY A 400 -3.13 -10.70 -16.95
C GLY A 400 -4.59 -10.29 -16.75
N VAL A 401 -5.14 -9.40 -17.58
CA VAL A 401 -6.54 -8.96 -17.50
C VAL A 401 -7.50 -10.16 -17.64
N ILE A 402 -7.21 -11.07 -18.58
CA ILE A 402 -7.99 -12.28 -18.77
C ILE A 402 -7.91 -13.20 -17.55
N LEU A 403 -6.70 -13.37 -16.99
CA LEU A 403 -6.49 -14.21 -15.81
C LEU A 403 -7.16 -13.62 -14.56
N VAL A 404 -7.10 -12.29 -14.39
CA VAL A 404 -7.83 -11.59 -13.32
C VAL A 404 -9.32 -11.84 -13.42
N ALA A 405 -9.89 -11.75 -14.62
CA ALA A 405 -11.30 -12.06 -14.84
C ALA A 405 -11.63 -13.51 -14.44
N ALA A 406 -10.79 -14.46 -14.80
CA ALA A 406 -11.01 -15.87 -14.50
C ALA A 406 -11.06 -16.13 -12.98
N TYR A 407 -10.06 -15.72 -12.20
CA TYR A 407 -10.04 -16.01 -10.76
C TYR A 407 -11.04 -15.16 -9.95
N MET A 408 -11.32 -13.93 -10.35
CA MET A 408 -12.28 -13.08 -9.65
C MET A 408 -13.71 -13.55 -9.84
N LEU A 409 -14.08 -13.97 -11.05
CA LEU A 409 -15.40 -14.55 -11.31
C LEU A 409 -15.55 -15.92 -10.65
N TRP A 410 -14.47 -16.71 -10.59
CA TRP A 410 -14.47 -17.97 -9.84
C TRP A 410 -14.66 -17.74 -8.34
N LEU A 411 -14.03 -16.72 -7.77
CA LEU A 411 -14.23 -16.35 -6.37
C LEU A 411 -15.68 -15.94 -6.07
N TYR A 412 -16.34 -15.27 -7.02
CA TYR A 412 -17.72 -14.81 -6.85
C TYR A 412 -18.74 -15.95 -6.95
N LYS A 413 -18.50 -16.94 -7.82
CA LYS A 413 -19.37 -18.10 -8.07
C LYS A 413 -19.62 -18.91 -6.81
#